data_3f005b8ca8b3d133e3e2da1111e06572
#
_entry.id   3f005b8ca8b3d133e3e2da1111e06572
#
_cell.length_a   1.000
_cell.length_b   1.000
_cell.length_c   1.000
_cell.angle_alpha   90.00
_cell.angle_beta   90.00
_cell.angle_gamma   90.00
#
_symmetry.space_group_name_H-M   'P 1'
#
loop_
_entity.id
_entity.type
_entity.pdbx_description
1 polymer ?
#
loop_
_entity_poly.entity_id
_entity_poly.type
_entity_poly.pdbx_seq_one_letter_code
_entity_poly.pdbx_strand_id
1 'polypeptide(L)'
;MSRRIATSLLSGPTALRPVVPATSILFARQASTSAPTPEPSAASPTNLPLTWPSYLALRRRRRLWSTLTSVPTTAAGLFLGGGYFAGLEADPTELIMGLEPLVIYGGATLGCMIFGYLIGPTLGSSLFSLTHPAYSRGKPSPLEIMDRELFEHIKRNRVDPRFQSVNNLPPDYYGEKITSLSTYRRWLRDQATYKRKAMHGVPGESL
;
A
#
# COMPACT_ATOMS: atom_id res chain seq x y z
N MET A 1 8.73 -49.20 58.10
CA MET A 1 9.29 -48.30 59.15
C MET A 1 8.84 -46.89 58.75
N SER A 2 7.72 -46.45 59.19
CA SER A 2 7.27 -45.72 60.38
C SER A 2 8.12 -44.50 60.72
N ARG A 3 7.54 -43.32 60.53
CA ARG A 3 7.36 -42.23 61.54
C ARG A 3 6.81 -41.00 60.72
N ARG A 4 5.55 -40.64 60.89
CA ARG A 4 4.75 -39.89 61.90
C ARG A 4 5.41 -38.54 62.31
N ILE A 5 4.64 -37.52 62.03
CA ILE A 5 3.94 -36.50 62.89
C ILE A 5 4.79 -35.25 63.18
N ALA A 6 4.26 -34.06 62.80
CA ALA A 6 3.62 -33.18 63.76
C ALA A 6 2.98 -31.96 63.13
N THR A 7 1.73 -31.79 63.40
CA THR A 7 0.85 -30.62 63.34
C THR A 7 1.34 -29.54 64.34
N SER A 8 1.31 -28.27 63.92
CA SER A 8 1.12 -27.16 64.87
C SER A 8 0.24 -26.09 64.28
N LEU A 9 -0.94 -26.02 64.78
CA LEU A 9 -1.91 -24.94 64.70
C LEU A 9 -1.37 -23.76 65.54
N LEU A 10 -1.36 -22.57 64.97
CA LEU A 10 -1.31 -21.31 65.68
C LEU A 10 -2.27 -20.31 65.02
N SER A 11 -3.39 -20.15 65.74
CA SER A 11 -4.37 -19.10 65.59
C SER A 11 -3.73 -17.73 65.82
N GLY A 12 -3.96 -16.78 64.89
CA GLY A 12 -3.70 -15.36 65.13
C GLY A 12 -4.93 -14.53 64.69
N PRO A 13 -5.18 -13.39 65.32
CA PRO A 13 -6.52 -12.82 65.47
C PRO A 13 -7.02 -12.09 64.20
N THR A 14 -8.31 -12.24 64.03
CA THR A 14 -9.14 -11.52 63.00
C THR A 14 -9.13 -10.02 63.25
N ALA A 15 -8.42 -9.26 62.43
CA ALA A 15 -8.55 -7.80 62.36
C ALA A 15 -9.70 -7.43 61.46
N LEU A 16 -10.76 -6.88 62.05
CA LEU A 16 -11.90 -6.26 61.35
C LEU A 16 -11.41 -5.07 60.51
N ARG A 17 -11.50 -5.20 59.22
CA ARG A 17 -11.31 -4.10 58.26
C ARG A 17 -12.59 -3.29 58.20
N PRO A 18 -12.56 -1.94 58.35
CA PRO A 18 -13.75 -1.12 58.19
C PRO A 18 -14.15 -1.09 56.70
N VAL A 19 -15.42 -1.35 56.47
CA VAL A 19 -16.10 -1.18 55.18
C VAL A 19 -16.21 0.31 54.89
N VAL A 20 -15.45 0.81 53.94
CA VAL A 20 -15.61 2.17 53.40
C VAL A 20 -16.64 2.10 52.27
N PRO A 21 -17.71 2.90 52.30
CA PRO A 21 -18.68 2.92 51.22
C PRO A 21 -18.03 3.49 49.93
N ALA A 22 -18.13 2.74 48.85
CA ALA A 22 -17.69 3.15 47.52
C ALA A 22 -18.56 4.31 47.05
N THR A 23 -18.04 5.52 47.22
CA THR A 23 -18.59 6.69 46.52
C THR A 23 -18.17 6.56 45.04
N SER A 24 -19.13 6.24 44.19
CA SER A 24 -18.97 6.21 42.77
C SER A 24 -18.72 7.63 42.25
N ILE A 25 -17.45 7.97 42.09
CA ILE A 25 -17.01 9.15 41.37
C ILE A 25 -17.19 8.81 39.89
N LEU A 26 -18.30 9.29 39.32
CA LEU A 26 -18.49 9.38 37.88
C LEU A 26 -17.42 10.33 37.34
N PHE A 27 -16.29 9.80 36.89
CA PHE A 27 -15.38 10.51 36.03
C PHE A 27 -16.09 10.71 34.70
N ALA A 28 -16.74 11.86 34.56
CA ALA A 28 -17.12 12.39 33.26
C ALA A 28 -15.82 12.54 32.44
N ARG A 29 -15.55 11.55 31.58
CA ARG A 29 -14.52 11.63 30.54
C ARG A 29 -14.92 12.72 29.58
N GLN A 30 -14.48 13.95 29.85
CA GLN A 30 -14.52 15.02 28.85
C GLN A 30 -13.72 14.52 27.64
N ALA A 31 -14.44 14.19 26.60
CA ALA A 31 -13.87 14.04 25.28
C ALA A 31 -13.34 15.43 24.88
N SER A 32 -12.06 15.64 25.15
CA SER A 32 -11.33 16.76 24.55
C SER A 32 -11.29 16.48 23.04
N THR A 33 -12.25 17.06 22.34
CA THR A 33 -12.13 17.27 20.92
C THR A 33 -11.05 18.32 20.72
N SER A 34 -9.79 17.91 20.87
CA SER A 34 -8.68 18.67 20.36
C SER A 34 -8.77 18.58 18.84
N ALA A 35 -9.25 19.66 18.24
CA ALA A 35 -9.01 19.92 16.83
C ALA A 35 -7.52 19.61 16.56
N PRO A 36 -7.18 18.93 15.45
CA PRO A 36 -5.79 18.72 15.10
C PRO A 36 -5.15 20.10 14.92
N THR A 37 -4.41 20.54 15.93
CA THR A 37 -3.45 21.64 15.79
C THR A 37 -2.56 21.23 14.63
N PRO A 38 -2.44 22.06 13.57
CA PRO A 38 -1.47 21.78 12.53
C PRO A 38 -0.10 21.79 13.20
N GLU A 39 0.49 20.59 13.37
CA GLU A 39 1.88 20.48 13.78
C GLU A 39 2.70 21.36 12.86
N PRO A 40 3.57 22.22 13.40
CA PRO A 40 4.50 22.97 12.58
C PRO A 40 5.35 21.93 11.83
N SER A 41 5.06 21.77 10.56
CA SER A 41 5.84 20.96 9.62
C SER A 41 7.29 21.39 9.79
N ALA A 42 8.12 20.51 10.36
CA ALA A 42 9.55 20.69 10.42
C ALA A 42 10.01 21.04 9.01
N ALA A 43 10.36 22.30 8.82
CA ALA A 43 10.79 22.83 7.54
C ALA A 43 12.02 22.03 7.08
N SER A 44 11.81 21.14 6.14
CA SER A 44 12.91 20.58 5.38
C SER A 44 13.57 21.73 4.63
N PRO A 45 14.89 21.90 4.71
CA PRO A 45 15.60 23.05 4.11
C PRO A 45 15.69 23.00 2.57
N THR A 46 15.01 22.08 1.95
CA THR A 46 14.88 21.99 0.49
C THR A 46 13.60 22.69 0.07
N ASN A 47 13.70 23.64 -0.89
CA ASN A 47 12.56 24.32 -1.52
C ASN A 47 11.71 23.34 -2.34
N LEU A 48 11.12 22.36 -1.67
CA LEU A 48 10.25 21.37 -2.30
C LEU A 48 8.89 22.03 -2.58
N PRO A 49 8.32 21.83 -3.78
CA PRO A 49 7.08 22.47 -4.18
C PRO A 49 5.85 21.95 -3.42
N LEU A 50 5.94 20.77 -2.79
CA LEU A 50 4.88 20.15 -2.01
C LEU A 50 5.40 19.58 -0.69
N THR A 51 4.50 19.51 0.31
CA THR A 51 4.78 18.77 1.54
C THR A 51 4.67 17.25 1.30
N TRP A 52 5.50 16.46 1.97
CA TRP A 52 5.52 14.99 1.81
C TRP A 52 4.15 14.31 1.99
N PRO A 53 3.33 14.67 3.01
CA PRO A 53 2.01 14.06 3.16
C PRO A 53 1.07 14.35 2.00
N SER A 54 1.04 15.61 1.52
CA SER A 54 0.19 16.01 0.39
C SER A 54 0.61 15.34 -0.91
N TYR A 55 1.93 15.24 -1.15
CA TYR A 55 2.46 14.53 -2.30
C TYR A 55 2.04 13.03 -2.30
N LEU A 56 2.24 12.32 -1.18
CA LEU A 56 1.88 10.90 -1.07
C LEU A 56 0.37 10.68 -1.24
N ALA A 57 -0.46 11.59 -0.74
CA ALA A 57 -1.92 11.55 -0.96
C ALA A 57 -2.27 11.74 -2.45
N LEU A 58 -1.63 12.70 -3.15
CA LEU A 58 -1.83 12.91 -4.58
C LEU A 58 -1.35 11.71 -5.42
N ARG A 59 -0.19 11.15 -5.08
CA ARG A 59 0.34 9.93 -5.73
C ARG A 59 -0.62 8.75 -5.59
N ARG A 60 -1.20 8.56 -4.40
CA ARG A 60 -2.23 7.54 -4.16
C ARG A 60 -3.49 7.82 -4.99
N ARG A 61 -3.98 9.07 -5.03
CA ARG A 61 -5.14 9.45 -5.85
C ARG A 61 -4.87 9.18 -7.33
N ARG A 62 -3.70 9.55 -7.85
CA ARG A 62 -3.33 9.28 -9.25
C ARG A 62 -3.40 7.79 -9.58
N ARG A 63 -2.90 6.91 -8.71
CA ARG A 63 -3.01 5.45 -8.88
C ARG A 63 -4.47 4.97 -8.85
N LEU A 64 -5.28 5.50 -7.92
CA LEU A 64 -6.70 5.17 -7.86
C LEU A 64 -7.45 5.59 -9.13
N TRP A 65 -7.17 6.77 -9.68
CA TRP A 65 -7.75 7.21 -10.94
C TRP A 65 -7.36 6.27 -12.09
N SER A 66 -6.11 5.85 -12.17
CA SER A 66 -5.67 4.94 -13.23
C SER A 66 -6.32 3.56 -13.13
N THR A 67 -6.49 3.01 -11.94
CA THR A 67 -7.17 1.71 -11.74
C THR A 67 -8.68 1.81 -11.90
N LEU A 68 -9.29 2.90 -11.42
CA LEU A 68 -10.74 3.09 -11.54
C LEU A 68 -11.20 3.27 -12.99
N THR A 69 -10.39 3.94 -13.83
CA THR A 69 -10.70 4.13 -15.25
C THR A 69 -10.45 2.87 -16.07
N SER A 70 -9.60 1.94 -15.64
CA SER A 70 -9.36 0.71 -16.37
C SER A 70 -10.61 -0.20 -16.42
N VAL A 71 -11.47 -0.17 -15.40
CA VAL A 71 -12.70 -0.99 -15.36
C VAL A 71 -13.70 -0.57 -16.46
N PRO A 72 -14.14 0.70 -16.58
CA PRO A 72 -15.08 1.09 -17.62
C PRO A 72 -14.47 1.00 -19.02
N THR A 73 -13.16 1.24 -19.20
CA THR A 73 -12.52 1.10 -20.51
C THR A 73 -12.44 -0.37 -20.97
N THR A 74 -12.20 -1.30 -20.03
CA THR A 74 -12.25 -2.74 -20.32
C THR A 74 -13.65 -3.17 -20.69
N ALA A 75 -14.66 -2.72 -19.95
CA ALA A 75 -16.06 -2.98 -20.26
C ALA A 75 -16.46 -2.40 -21.62
N ALA A 76 -16.04 -1.17 -21.92
CA ALA A 76 -16.28 -0.56 -23.23
C ALA A 76 -15.62 -1.36 -24.35
N GLY A 77 -14.39 -1.83 -24.19
CA GLY A 77 -13.70 -2.70 -25.15
C GLY A 77 -14.47 -4.01 -25.39
N LEU A 78 -14.99 -4.62 -24.31
CA LEU A 78 -15.80 -5.83 -24.41
C LEU A 78 -17.14 -5.58 -25.14
N PHE A 79 -17.88 -4.53 -24.76
CA PHE A 79 -19.19 -4.25 -25.37
C PHE A 79 -19.07 -3.78 -26.82
N LEU A 80 -18.09 -2.94 -27.14
CA LEU A 80 -17.88 -2.47 -28.50
C LEU A 80 -17.36 -3.61 -29.42
N GLY A 81 -16.35 -4.35 -28.95
CA GLY A 81 -15.82 -5.49 -29.69
C GLY A 81 -16.85 -6.62 -29.80
N GLY A 82 -17.46 -7.04 -28.68
CA GLY A 82 -18.46 -8.08 -28.65
C GLY A 82 -19.70 -7.72 -29.47
N GLY A 83 -20.21 -6.50 -29.35
CA GLY A 83 -21.35 -6.01 -30.14
C GLY A 83 -21.05 -5.95 -31.63
N TYR A 84 -19.85 -5.52 -32.03
CA TYR A 84 -19.43 -5.53 -33.41
C TYR A 84 -19.34 -6.95 -33.99
N PHE A 85 -18.61 -7.85 -33.34
CA PHE A 85 -18.40 -9.22 -33.82
C PHE A 85 -19.66 -10.08 -33.72
N ALA A 86 -20.54 -9.85 -32.75
CA ALA A 86 -21.84 -10.52 -32.65
C ALA A 86 -22.83 -10.09 -33.75
N GLY A 87 -22.65 -8.89 -34.31
CA GLY A 87 -23.45 -8.39 -35.44
C GLY A 87 -22.98 -8.87 -36.82
N LEU A 88 -21.81 -9.53 -36.89
CA LEU A 88 -21.31 -10.12 -38.13
C LEU A 88 -22.01 -11.47 -38.39
N GLU A 89 -22.68 -11.57 -39.52
CA GLU A 89 -23.21 -12.86 -39.99
C GLU A 89 -22.04 -13.76 -40.38
N ALA A 90 -21.81 -14.81 -39.64
CA ALA A 90 -20.77 -15.80 -39.92
C ALA A 90 -21.42 -17.11 -40.37
N ASP A 91 -21.10 -17.58 -41.55
CA ASP A 91 -21.44 -18.91 -41.96
C ASP A 91 -20.58 -19.92 -41.21
N PRO A 92 -21.20 -20.82 -40.38
CA PRO A 92 -20.45 -21.80 -39.62
C PRO A 92 -19.68 -22.82 -40.45
N THR A 93 -19.96 -22.89 -41.76
CA THR A 93 -19.30 -23.78 -42.69
C THR A 93 -18.03 -23.20 -43.31
N GLU A 94 -17.82 -21.89 -43.25
CA GLU A 94 -16.63 -21.25 -43.77
C GLU A 94 -15.55 -21.16 -42.67
N LEU A 95 -14.44 -21.87 -42.87
CA LEU A 95 -13.29 -21.77 -41.99
C LEU A 95 -12.47 -20.52 -42.34
N ILE A 96 -12.32 -19.61 -41.40
CA ILE A 96 -11.45 -18.43 -41.54
C ILE A 96 -10.06 -18.82 -41.02
N MET A 97 -9.05 -18.83 -41.90
CA MET A 97 -7.67 -19.26 -41.55
C MET A 97 -7.58 -20.68 -40.96
N GLY A 98 -8.54 -21.57 -41.27
CA GLY A 98 -8.59 -22.93 -40.77
C GLY A 98 -9.21 -23.07 -39.38
N LEU A 99 -9.77 -22.00 -38.82
CA LEU A 99 -10.47 -21.98 -37.55
C LEU A 99 -11.95 -21.64 -37.77
N GLU A 100 -12.79 -22.13 -36.86
CA GLU A 100 -14.21 -21.80 -36.83
C GLU A 100 -14.38 -20.28 -36.57
N PRO A 101 -15.31 -19.61 -37.29
CA PRO A 101 -15.53 -18.15 -37.14
C PRO A 101 -15.82 -17.73 -35.69
N LEU A 102 -16.52 -18.55 -34.92
CA LEU A 102 -16.83 -18.30 -33.52
C LEU A 102 -15.56 -18.13 -32.66
N VAL A 103 -14.53 -18.95 -32.91
CA VAL A 103 -13.25 -18.89 -32.17
C VAL A 103 -12.51 -17.60 -32.51
N ILE A 104 -12.51 -17.20 -33.79
CA ILE A 104 -11.85 -15.98 -34.24
C ILE A 104 -12.54 -14.74 -33.70
N TYR A 105 -13.87 -14.67 -33.78
CA TYR A 105 -14.63 -13.53 -33.24
C TYR A 105 -14.56 -13.45 -31.71
N GLY A 106 -14.59 -14.61 -31.04
CA GLY A 106 -14.36 -14.68 -29.59
C GLY A 106 -12.96 -14.18 -29.21
N GLY A 107 -11.94 -14.62 -29.92
CA GLY A 107 -10.56 -14.16 -29.73
C GLY A 107 -10.38 -12.65 -30.01
N ALA A 108 -11.00 -12.14 -31.08
CA ALA A 108 -10.99 -10.72 -31.41
C ALA A 108 -11.69 -9.86 -30.36
N THR A 109 -12.83 -10.34 -29.82
CA THR A 109 -13.53 -9.68 -28.72
C THR A 109 -12.67 -9.62 -27.46
N LEU A 110 -11.98 -10.70 -27.10
CA LEU A 110 -11.01 -10.71 -26.00
C LEU A 110 -9.85 -9.74 -26.27
N GLY A 111 -9.37 -9.67 -27.50
CA GLY A 111 -8.37 -8.69 -27.92
C GLY A 111 -8.83 -7.25 -27.68
N CYS A 112 -10.06 -6.91 -28.04
CA CYS A 112 -10.65 -5.60 -27.79
C CYS A 112 -10.77 -5.29 -26.28
N MET A 113 -11.13 -6.29 -25.49
CA MET A 113 -11.19 -6.16 -24.03
C MET A 113 -9.81 -5.87 -23.42
N ILE A 114 -8.78 -6.62 -23.83
CA ILE A 114 -7.39 -6.41 -23.38
C ILE A 114 -6.90 -5.03 -23.80
N PHE A 115 -7.19 -4.60 -25.01
CA PHE A 115 -6.83 -3.28 -25.50
C PHE A 115 -7.49 -2.16 -24.70
N GLY A 116 -8.78 -2.31 -24.36
CA GLY A 116 -9.49 -1.42 -23.44
C GLY A 116 -8.84 -1.34 -22.06
N TYR A 117 -8.38 -2.47 -21.53
CA TYR A 117 -7.65 -2.52 -20.25
C TYR A 117 -6.31 -1.77 -20.32
N LEU A 118 -5.54 -1.91 -21.38
CA LEU A 118 -4.25 -1.24 -21.57
C LEU A 118 -4.38 0.28 -21.72
N ILE A 119 -5.45 0.75 -22.36
CA ILE A 119 -5.72 2.19 -22.52
C ILE A 119 -6.21 2.83 -21.22
N GLY A 120 -6.89 2.08 -20.35
CA GLY A 120 -7.48 2.57 -19.12
C GLY A 120 -6.56 3.42 -18.24
N PRO A 121 -5.36 2.94 -17.86
CA PRO A 121 -4.44 3.68 -17.01
C PRO A 121 -3.95 5.00 -17.64
N THR A 122 -3.78 5.04 -18.96
CA THR A 122 -3.36 6.26 -19.67
C THR A 122 -4.45 7.32 -19.65
N LEU A 123 -5.70 6.91 -19.90
CA LEU A 123 -6.87 7.81 -19.78
C LEU A 123 -7.04 8.29 -18.33
N GLY A 124 -6.87 7.41 -17.34
CA GLY A 124 -6.95 7.77 -15.93
C GLY A 124 -5.91 8.80 -15.52
N SER A 125 -4.68 8.67 -15.98
CA SER A 125 -3.62 9.64 -15.72
C SER A 125 -3.88 10.99 -16.40
N SER A 126 -4.44 10.98 -17.60
CA SER A 126 -4.84 12.19 -18.33
C SER A 126 -5.98 12.91 -17.64
N LEU A 127 -7.03 12.19 -17.20
CA LEU A 127 -8.13 12.73 -16.42
C LEU A 127 -7.64 13.34 -15.10
N PHE A 128 -6.72 12.66 -14.41
CA PHE A 128 -6.12 13.19 -13.19
C PHE A 128 -5.37 14.51 -13.47
N SER A 129 -4.63 14.61 -14.58
CA SER A 129 -3.91 15.82 -14.93
C SER A 129 -4.83 16.98 -15.29
N LEU A 130 -5.98 16.70 -15.88
CA LEU A 130 -7.02 17.70 -16.18
C LEU A 130 -7.72 18.21 -14.93
N THR A 131 -7.99 17.32 -13.97
CA THR A 131 -8.65 17.68 -12.71
C THR A 131 -7.72 18.38 -11.73
N HIS A 132 -6.40 18.16 -11.83
CA HIS A 132 -5.40 18.72 -10.92
C HIS A 132 -4.29 19.46 -11.69
N PRO A 133 -4.62 20.52 -12.46
CA PRO A 133 -3.65 21.20 -13.33
C PRO A 133 -2.51 21.85 -12.55
N ALA A 134 -2.76 22.31 -11.32
CA ALA A 134 -1.74 22.96 -10.47
C ALA A 134 -0.53 22.04 -10.15
N TYR A 135 -0.75 20.73 -10.12
CA TYR A 135 0.28 19.75 -9.76
C TYR A 135 0.88 19.02 -10.96
N SER A 136 0.16 19.05 -12.10
CA SER A 136 0.56 18.34 -13.34
C SER A 136 1.12 19.25 -14.41
N ARG A 137 0.87 20.58 -14.34
CA ARG A 137 1.38 21.55 -15.32
C ARG A 137 2.80 21.97 -14.99
N GLY A 138 3.58 22.24 -16.03
CA GLY A 138 4.99 22.63 -15.92
C GLY A 138 5.93 21.52 -16.37
N LYS A 139 7.12 21.88 -16.79
CA LYS A 139 8.21 20.93 -17.11
C LYS A 139 9.49 21.42 -16.40
N PRO A 140 9.92 20.75 -15.32
CA PRO A 140 9.29 19.61 -14.64
C PRO A 140 8.05 20.00 -13.82
N SER A 141 7.06 19.09 -13.76
CA SER A 141 5.88 19.31 -12.92
C SER A 141 6.22 19.20 -11.43
N PRO A 142 5.49 19.89 -10.52
CA PRO A 142 5.72 19.76 -9.07
C PRO A 142 5.66 18.30 -8.59
N LEU A 143 4.78 17.51 -9.17
CA LEU A 143 4.66 16.09 -8.85
C LEU A 143 5.89 15.29 -9.30
N GLU A 144 6.44 15.59 -10.47
CA GLU A 144 7.63 14.92 -11.01
C GLU A 144 8.89 15.23 -10.20
N ILE A 145 9.05 16.47 -9.72
CA ILE A 145 10.14 16.85 -8.83
C ILE A 145 10.08 16.00 -7.55
N MET A 146 8.89 15.87 -6.95
CA MET A 146 8.70 15.07 -5.74
C MET A 146 8.86 13.57 -5.99
N ASP A 147 8.46 13.06 -7.16
CA ASP A 147 8.67 11.66 -7.55
C ASP A 147 10.17 11.36 -7.67
N ARG A 148 10.96 12.28 -8.23
CA ARG A 148 12.40 12.17 -8.33
C ARG A 148 13.08 12.17 -6.94
N GLU A 149 12.69 13.09 -6.07
CA GLU A 149 13.20 13.15 -4.70
C GLU A 149 12.88 11.87 -3.92
N LEU A 150 11.64 11.37 -4.02
CA LEU A 150 11.28 10.10 -3.40
C LEU A 150 12.13 8.95 -3.94
N PHE A 151 12.37 8.90 -5.25
CA PHE A 151 13.21 7.88 -5.86
C PHE A 151 14.66 7.95 -5.33
N GLU A 152 15.21 9.13 -5.17
CA GLU A 152 16.56 9.31 -4.59
C GLU A 152 16.61 8.86 -3.12
N HIS A 153 15.57 9.17 -2.33
CA HIS A 153 15.45 8.66 -0.97
C HIS A 153 15.37 7.13 -0.91
N ILE A 154 14.60 6.51 -1.79
CA ILE A 154 14.53 5.06 -1.90
C ILE A 154 15.88 4.49 -2.30
N LYS A 155 16.55 5.08 -3.30
CA LYS A 155 17.85 4.63 -3.79
C LYS A 155 18.94 4.67 -2.71
N ARG A 156 18.92 5.66 -1.84
CA ARG A 156 19.90 5.78 -0.72
C ARG A 156 19.67 4.74 0.38
N ASN A 157 18.40 4.42 0.65
CA ASN A 157 18.04 3.62 1.82
C ASN A 157 17.75 2.15 1.49
N ARG A 158 17.60 1.79 0.21
CA ARG A 158 17.36 0.41 -0.20
C ARG A 158 18.58 -0.46 0.07
N VAL A 159 18.34 -1.72 0.35
CA VAL A 159 19.39 -2.71 0.56
C VAL A 159 19.81 -3.39 -0.74
N ASP A 160 21.01 -3.92 -0.78
CA ASP A 160 21.51 -4.68 -1.92
C ASP A 160 20.83 -6.07 -1.94
N PRO A 161 20.22 -6.49 -3.06
CA PRO A 161 19.61 -7.80 -3.19
C PRO A 161 20.62 -8.98 -3.21
N ARG A 162 21.93 -8.71 -3.30
CA ARG A 162 22.98 -9.74 -3.34
C ARG A 162 22.97 -10.65 -2.11
N PHE A 163 22.51 -10.17 -0.98
CA PHE A 163 22.41 -10.94 0.27
C PHE A 163 21.08 -11.69 0.40
N GLN A 164 20.39 -11.92 -0.72
CA GLN A 164 19.15 -12.69 -0.73
C GLN A 164 19.42 -14.13 -0.37
N SER A 165 18.64 -14.67 0.57
CA SER A 165 18.61 -16.08 0.92
C SER A 165 17.18 -16.59 1.01
N VAL A 166 16.99 -17.91 1.06
CA VAL A 166 15.65 -18.53 1.18
C VAL A 166 14.89 -18.00 2.40
N ASN A 167 15.60 -17.74 3.51
CA ASN A 167 15.01 -17.25 4.75
C ASN A 167 15.03 -15.71 4.86
N ASN A 168 15.65 -15.00 3.93
CA ASN A 168 15.75 -13.54 3.95
C ASN A 168 15.51 -12.97 2.56
N LEU A 169 14.23 -12.85 2.21
CA LEU A 169 13.81 -12.23 0.96
C LEU A 169 13.94 -10.71 1.06
N PRO A 170 14.40 -10.02 -0.02
CA PRO A 170 14.50 -8.57 -0.03
C PRO A 170 13.09 -7.96 0.13
N PRO A 171 12.92 -7.01 1.06
CA PRO A 171 11.66 -6.29 1.16
C PRO A 171 11.49 -5.39 -0.06
N ASP A 172 10.29 -4.80 -0.24
CA ASP A 172 9.92 -3.94 -1.37
C ASP A 172 11.09 -3.05 -1.86
N TYR A 173 11.80 -3.51 -2.89
CA TYR A 173 13.03 -2.89 -3.38
C TYR A 173 12.79 -1.52 -4.05
N TYR A 174 11.62 -1.38 -4.70
CA TYR A 174 11.26 -0.15 -5.42
C TYR A 174 10.40 0.81 -4.61
N GLY A 175 9.99 0.42 -3.40
CA GLY A 175 9.14 1.27 -2.56
C GLY A 175 7.72 1.46 -3.11
N GLU A 176 7.19 0.45 -3.80
CA GLU A 176 5.85 0.52 -4.40
C GLU A 176 4.73 0.63 -3.36
N LYS A 177 4.94 0.03 -2.20
CA LYS A 177 3.99 0.02 -1.09
C LYS A 177 3.97 1.32 -0.28
N ILE A 178 4.83 2.28 -0.62
CA ILE A 178 4.91 3.56 0.08
C ILE A 178 3.76 4.45 -0.38
N THR A 179 2.72 4.56 0.45
CA THR A 179 1.53 5.39 0.20
C THR A 179 1.32 6.48 1.25
N SER A 180 2.06 6.42 2.36
CA SER A 180 1.99 7.37 3.47
C SER A 180 3.32 7.47 4.20
N LEU A 181 3.50 8.47 5.06
CA LEU A 181 4.70 8.59 5.90
C LEU A 181 4.86 7.41 6.87
N SER A 182 3.76 6.84 7.36
CA SER A 182 3.79 5.67 8.23
C SER A 182 4.31 4.43 7.49
N THR A 183 3.86 4.23 6.23
CA THR A 183 4.34 3.13 5.37
C THR A 183 5.80 3.34 4.96
N TYR A 184 6.24 4.58 4.75
CA TYR A 184 7.64 4.90 4.49
C TYR A 184 8.55 4.55 5.69
N ARG A 185 8.14 4.94 6.91
CA ARG A 185 8.87 4.58 8.14
C ARG A 185 8.90 3.05 8.37
N ARG A 186 7.81 2.35 8.04
CA ARG A 186 7.77 0.89 8.08
C ARG A 186 8.76 0.31 7.08
N TRP A 187 8.74 0.79 5.86
CA TRP A 187 9.66 0.36 4.80
C TRP A 187 11.12 0.53 5.24
N LEU A 188 11.50 1.66 5.84
CA LEU A 188 12.85 1.87 6.38
C LEU A 188 13.23 0.82 7.44
N ARG A 189 12.31 0.48 8.34
CA ARG A 189 12.56 -0.57 9.34
C ARG A 189 12.74 -1.94 8.71
N ASP A 190 11.96 -2.25 7.69
CA ASP A 190 12.05 -3.53 6.96
C ASP A 190 13.40 -3.63 6.24
N GLN A 191 13.88 -2.54 5.60
CA GLN A 191 15.21 -2.47 5.00
C GLN A 191 16.32 -2.68 6.05
N ALA A 192 16.23 -2.00 7.19
CA ALA A 192 17.20 -2.13 8.29
C ALA A 192 17.21 -3.55 8.88
N THR A 193 16.04 -4.19 8.98
CA THR A 193 15.93 -5.58 9.47
C THR A 193 16.56 -6.57 8.50
N TYR A 194 16.32 -6.40 7.20
CA TYR A 194 16.96 -7.20 6.16
C TYR A 194 18.49 -7.08 6.24
N LYS A 195 19.01 -5.86 6.33
CA LYS A 195 20.44 -5.56 6.43
C LYS A 195 21.08 -6.25 7.64
N ARG A 196 20.45 -6.18 8.81
CA ARG A 196 20.93 -6.87 10.01
C ARG A 196 20.98 -8.39 9.83
N LYS A 197 19.91 -8.99 9.28
CA LYS A 197 19.87 -10.42 9.01
C LYS A 197 20.94 -10.86 8.01
N ALA A 198 21.20 -10.07 6.99
CA ALA A 198 22.24 -10.33 6.01
C ALA A 198 23.65 -10.32 6.64
N MET A 199 23.93 -9.37 7.54
CA MET A 199 25.22 -9.29 8.23
C MET A 199 25.45 -10.44 9.23
N HIS A 200 24.41 -10.89 9.93
CA HIS A 200 24.51 -12.04 10.84
C HIS A 200 24.63 -13.38 10.12
N GLY A 201 24.31 -13.46 8.84
CA GLY A 201 24.42 -14.69 8.03
C GLY A 201 25.76 -14.85 7.32
N VAL A 202 26.68 -13.88 7.39
CA VAL A 202 28.01 -13.95 6.78
C VAL A 202 29.01 -14.31 7.89
N PRO A 203 29.55 -15.56 7.91
CA PRO A 203 30.61 -15.92 8.86
C PRO A 203 31.88 -15.18 8.46
N GLY A 204 32.31 -14.22 9.23
CA GLY A 204 33.65 -13.64 9.10
C GLY A 204 33.77 -12.11 9.06
N GLU A 205 32.70 -11.34 9.07
CA GLU A 205 32.77 -9.87 9.15
C GLU A 205 32.21 -9.39 10.48
N SER A 206 32.98 -9.65 11.55
CA SER A 206 32.83 -8.92 12.80
C SER A 206 33.42 -7.52 12.62
N LEU A 207 32.61 -6.50 12.78
CA LEU A 207 33.01 -5.10 12.92
C LEU A 207 34.01 -4.93 14.06
#